data_e26be5669e49e47286a7df78fdfd192f
#
_entry.id   e26be5669e49e47286a7df78fdfd192f
#
_cell.length_a   1.000
_cell.length_b   1.000
_cell.length_c   1.000
_cell.angle_alpha   90.00
_cell.angle_beta   90.00
_cell.angle_gamma   90.00
#
_symmetry.space_group_name_H-M   'P 1'
#
loop_
_entity.id
_entity.type
_entity.pdbx_description
1 polymer ?
#
loop_
_entity_poly.entity_id
_entity_poly.type
_entity_poly.pdbx_seq_one_letter_code
_entity_poly.pdbx_strand_id
1 'polypeptide(L)'
;MKVLDNITVAQQDVLNRSRDEAVEKAKLMLEHVGMSHKIDAYPASLSGGQKQRVAIARALAMDPAMMLFDEPTSALDPELVGEVLSVMRDLANEGMTMMCVTHEMRFARRVADRIILIADKGIAEEGTPEQFLDNPQSARAKDFLASLDED
;
A
#
# COMPACT_ATOMS: atom_id res chain seq x y z
N MET A 1 15.18 9.32 -14.69
CA MET A 1 15.64 7.99 -14.21
C MET A 1 14.64 6.93 -14.66
N LYS A 2 15.12 5.77 -15.11
CA LYS A 2 14.29 4.59 -15.39
C LYS A 2 13.71 4.00 -14.10
N VAL A 3 12.73 3.10 -14.22
CA VAL A 3 12.16 2.36 -13.09
C VAL A 3 13.25 1.65 -12.28
N LEU A 4 14.16 0.94 -12.95
CA LEU A 4 15.27 0.27 -12.29
C LEU A 4 16.09 1.23 -11.42
N ASP A 5 16.50 2.36 -11.98
CA ASP A 5 17.33 3.34 -11.25
C ASP A 5 16.58 3.93 -10.05
N ASN A 6 15.26 4.14 -10.16
CA ASN A 6 14.44 4.61 -9.04
C ASN A 6 14.42 3.65 -7.85
N ILE A 7 14.53 2.34 -8.11
CA ILE A 7 14.53 1.31 -7.06
C ILE A 7 15.93 1.08 -6.51
N THR A 8 16.98 1.24 -7.32
CA THR A 8 18.35 0.91 -6.92
C THR A 8 19.08 2.04 -6.18
N VAL A 9 18.78 3.31 -6.50
CA VAL A 9 19.55 4.44 -5.96
C VAL A 9 19.52 4.49 -4.42
N ALA A 10 18.35 4.36 -3.79
CA ALA A 10 18.23 4.40 -2.33
C ALA A 10 18.93 3.21 -1.66
N GLN A 11 18.92 2.04 -2.28
CA GLN A 11 19.62 0.86 -1.78
C GLN A 11 21.13 1.07 -1.74
N GLN A 12 21.68 1.73 -2.75
CA GLN A 12 23.12 2.03 -2.83
C GLN A 12 23.50 3.14 -1.84
N ASP A 13 22.74 4.23 -1.82
CA ASP A 13 23.07 5.41 -1.03
C ASP A 13 22.83 5.24 0.48
N VAL A 14 21.81 4.46 0.87
CA VAL A 14 21.40 4.31 2.29
C VAL A 14 21.87 2.99 2.87
N LEU A 15 21.71 1.90 2.12
CA LEU A 15 22.05 0.55 2.60
C LEU A 15 23.46 0.11 2.19
N ASN A 16 24.20 0.95 1.43
CA ASN A 16 25.53 0.66 0.91
C ASN A 16 25.62 -0.65 0.10
N ARG A 17 24.52 -1.06 -0.53
CA ARG A 17 24.53 -2.23 -1.41
C ARG A 17 25.33 -1.94 -2.66
N SER A 18 26.04 -2.95 -3.14
CA SER A 18 26.66 -2.88 -4.47
C SER A 18 25.58 -2.71 -5.55
N ARG A 19 25.99 -2.22 -6.73
CA ARG A 19 25.07 -2.08 -7.86
C ARG A 19 24.39 -3.41 -8.23
N ASP A 20 25.14 -4.49 -8.24
CA ASP A 20 24.64 -5.81 -8.63
C ASP A 20 23.61 -6.33 -7.62
N GLU A 21 23.90 -6.22 -6.32
CA GLU A 21 22.93 -6.56 -5.26
C GLU A 21 21.65 -5.72 -5.35
N ALA A 22 21.78 -4.41 -5.56
CA ALA A 22 20.66 -3.51 -5.70
C ALA A 22 19.79 -3.84 -6.93
N VAL A 23 20.43 -4.20 -8.06
CA VAL A 23 19.74 -4.59 -9.29
C VAL A 23 18.98 -5.92 -9.09
N GLU A 24 19.60 -6.93 -8.50
CA GLU A 24 18.93 -8.21 -8.24
C GLU A 24 17.75 -8.04 -7.28
N LYS A 25 17.91 -7.25 -6.22
CA LYS A 25 16.80 -6.93 -5.30
C LYS A 25 15.68 -6.17 -6.02
N ALA A 26 16.02 -5.20 -6.88
CA ALA A 26 15.04 -4.44 -7.64
C ALA A 26 14.22 -5.33 -8.59
N LYS A 27 14.86 -6.27 -9.29
CA LYS A 27 14.18 -7.23 -10.15
C LYS A 27 13.20 -8.09 -9.37
N LEU A 28 13.63 -8.63 -8.23
CA LEU A 28 12.79 -9.43 -7.34
C LEU A 28 11.57 -8.64 -6.86
N MET A 29 11.73 -7.39 -6.44
CA MET A 29 10.62 -6.57 -5.98
C MET A 29 9.67 -6.17 -7.12
N LEU A 30 10.20 -5.94 -8.33
CA LEU A 30 9.36 -5.68 -9.51
C LEU A 30 8.55 -6.92 -9.92
N GLU A 31 9.13 -8.11 -9.81
CA GLU A 31 8.40 -9.36 -10.02
C GLU A 31 7.26 -9.51 -9.01
N HIS A 32 7.53 -9.27 -7.74
CA HIS A 32 6.57 -9.34 -6.65
C HIS A 32 5.32 -8.46 -6.89
N VAL A 33 5.51 -7.27 -7.45
CA VAL A 33 4.40 -6.36 -7.78
C VAL A 33 3.89 -6.48 -9.23
N GLY A 34 4.33 -7.49 -9.99
CA GLY A 34 3.91 -7.74 -11.37
C GLY A 34 4.40 -6.70 -12.39
N MET A 35 5.56 -6.05 -12.13
CA MET A 35 6.08 -4.94 -12.91
C MET A 35 7.41 -5.23 -13.61
N SER A 36 7.87 -6.49 -13.68
CA SER A 36 9.14 -6.88 -14.30
C SER A 36 9.27 -6.38 -15.75
N HIS A 37 8.18 -6.39 -16.51
CA HIS A 37 8.14 -5.96 -17.91
C HIS A 37 8.33 -4.43 -18.10
N LYS A 38 8.33 -3.66 -17.01
CA LYS A 38 8.51 -2.20 -17.01
C LYS A 38 9.84 -1.74 -16.44
N ILE A 39 10.79 -2.65 -16.21
CA ILE A 39 12.08 -2.35 -15.57
C ILE A 39 12.85 -1.23 -16.28
N ASP A 40 12.83 -1.19 -17.61
CA ASP A 40 13.50 -0.19 -18.45
C ASP A 40 12.62 1.02 -18.79
N ALA A 41 11.37 1.05 -18.35
CA ALA A 41 10.44 2.14 -18.61
C ALA A 41 10.81 3.40 -17.79
N TYR A 42 10.31 4.54 -18.25
CA TYR A 42 10.34 5.79 -17.48
C TYR A 42 9.02 5.96 -16.73
N PRO A 43 9.03 6.50 -15.49
CA PRO A 43 7.80 6.73 -14.73
C PRO A 43 6.73 7.52 -15.48
N ALA A 44 7.11 8.45 -16.36
CA ALA A 44 6.19 9.22 -17.16
C ALA A 44 5.33 8.38 -18.13
N SER A 45 5.82 7.19 -18.53
CA SER A 45 5.11 6.28 -19.44
C SER A 45 4.24 5.24 -18.72
N LEU A 46 4.15 5.31 -17.39
CA LEU A 46 3.38 4.38 -16.56
C LEU A 46 1.99 4.93 -16.25
N SER A 47 0.99 4.05 -16.17
CA SER A 47 -0.32 4.40 -15.61
C SER A 47 -0.23 4.72 -14.11
N GLY A 48 -1.27 5.30 -13.51
CA GLY A 48 -1.32 5.59 -12.09
C GLY A 48 -1.09 4.34 -11.23
N GLY A 49 -1.81 3.25 -11.49
CA GLY A 49 -1.64 1.98 -10.78
C GLY A 49 -0.25 1.36 -10.96
N GLN A 50 0.34 1.46 -12.15
CA GLN A 50 1.71 1.02 -12.41
C GLN A 50 2.73 1.85 -11.62
N LYS A 51 2.57 3.18 -11.56
CA LYS A 51 3.41 4.06 -10.72
C LYS A 51 3.33 3.66 -9.26
N GLN A 52 2.13 3.40 -8.77
CA GLN A 52 1.92 3.00 -7.37
C GLN A 52 2.58 1.66 -7.05
N ARG A 53 2.43 0.65 -7.92
CA ARG A 53 3.10 -0.65 -7.75
C ARG A 53 4.63 -0.53 -7.79
N VAL A 54 5.18 0.31 -8.65
CA VAL A 54 6.63 0.61 -8.66
C VAL A 54 7.06 1.33 -7.38
N ALA A 55 6.25 2.24 -6.84
CA ALA A 55 6.53 2.89 -5.56
C ALA A 55 6.55 1.87 -4.39
N ILE A 56 5.63 0.91 -4.39
CA ILE A 56 5.63 -0.20 -3.42
C ILE A 56 6.92 -1.04 -3.56
N ALA A 57 7.29 -1.44 -4.79
CA ALA A 57 8.51 -2.21 -5.04
C ALA A 57 9.77 -1.46 -4.56
N ARG A 58 9.81 -0.14 -4.78
CA ARG A 58 10.90 0.72 -4.29
C ARG A 58 11.01 0.73 -2.77
N ALA A 59 9.89 0.82 -2.07
CA ALA A 59 9.85 0.77 -0.61
C ALA A 59 10.27 -0.62 -0.08
N LEU A 60 9.76 -1.69 -0.67
CA LEU A 60 10.10 -3.08 -0.31
C LEU A 60 11.58 -3.39 -0.53
N ALA A 61 12.21 -2.80 -1.54
CA ALA A 61 13.63 -2.99 -1.82
C ALA A 61 14.56 -2.51 -0.69
N MET A 62 14.05 -1.68 0.21
CA MET A 62 14.77 -1.21 1.40
C MET A 62 14.72 -2.19 2.57
N ASP A 63 14.08 -3.37 2.42
CA ASP A 63 13.84 -4.37 3.48
C ASP A 63 13.21 -3.75 4.75
N PRO A 64 12.09 -3.05 4.61
CA PRO A 64 11.47 -2.35 5.73
C PRO A 64 10.89 -3.33 6.76
N ALA A 65 11.00 -2.99 8.05
CA ALA A 65 10.31 -3.72 9.11
C ALA A 65 8.80 -3.44 9.12
N MET A 66 8.37 -2.31 8.55
CA MET A 66 6.97 -1.87 8.46
C MET A 66 6.77 -1.01 7.22
N MET A 67 5.63 -1.15 6.57
CA MET A 67 5.19 -0.29 5.47
C MET A 67 4.09 0.67 5.94
N LEU A 68 4.22 1.94 5.55
CA LEU A 68 3.20 2.96 5.80
C LEU A 68 2.56 3.36 4.47
N PHE A 69 1.25 3.27 4.40
CA PHE A 69 0.46 3.67 3.24
C PHE A 69 -0.50 4.80 3.63
N ASP A 70 -0.41 5.92 2.93
CA ASP A 70 -1.30 7.06 3.09
C ASP A 70 -2.16 7.19 1.84
N GLU A 71 -3.41 6.76 1.93
CA GLU A 71 -4.39 6.74 0.84
C GLU A 71 -3.82 6.23 -0.50
N PRO A 72 -3.31 4.99 -0.57
CA PRO A 72 -2.55 4.50 -1.73
C PRO A 72 -3.36 4.43 -3.04
N THR A 73 -4.68 4.56 -2.97
CA THR A 73 -5.58 4.44 -4.12
C THR A 73 -6.36 5.71 -4.45
N SER A 74 -6.28 6.76 -3.63
CA SER A 74 -7.12 7.98 -3.76
C SER A 74 -6.94 8.75 -5.08
N ALA A 75 -5.76 8.66 -5.70
CA ALA A 75 -5.45 9.34 -6.97
C ALA A 75 -5.56 8.41 -8.19
N LEU A 76 -6.17 7.23 -8.04
CA LEU A 76 -6.27 6.22 -9.09
C LEU A 76 -7.69 6.17 -9.67
N ASP A 77 -7.76 5.87 -10.97
CA ASP A 77 -9.02 5.49 -11.59
C ASP A 77 -9.56 4.20 -10.94
N PRO A 78 -10.88 4.06 -10.73
CA PRO A 78 -11.49 2.90 -10.07
C PRO A 78 -11.06 1.54 -10.66
N GLU A 79 -10.83 1.49 -11.97
CA GLU A 79 -10.37 0.27 -12.66
C GLU A 79 -8.96 -0.17 -12.23
N LEU A 80 -8.12 0.77 -11.77
CA LEU A 80 -6.73 0.52 -11.36
C LEU A 80 -6.57 0.24 -9.86
N VAL A 81 -7.57 0.59 -9.05
CA VAL A 81 -7.56 0.40 -7.59
C VAL A 81 -7.34 -1.07 -7.22
N GLY A 82 -8.07 -1.96 -7.89
CA GLY A 82 -8.01 -3.41 -7.61
C GLY A 82 -6.61 -4.01 -7.75
N GLU A 83 -5.81 -3.55 -8.72
CA GLU A 83 -4.44 -4.04 -8.94
C GLU A 83 -3.52 -3.67 -7.77
N VAL A 84 -3.62 -2.45 -7.26
CA VAL A 84 -2.80 -1.98 -6.12
C VAL A 84 -3.22 -2.67 -4.83
N LEU A 85 -4.53 -2.77 -4.56
CA LEU A 85 -5.04 -3.45 -3.37
C LEU A 85 -4.71 -4.96 -3.37
N SER A 86 -4.63 -5.59 -4.55
CA SER A 86 -4.18 -6.99 -4.66
C SER A 86 -2.74 -7.15 -4.19
N VAL A 87 -1.82 -6.30 -4.63
CA VAL A 87 -0.42 -6.32 -4.18
C VAL A 87 -0.33 -6.11 -2.66
N MET A 88 -1.07 -5.14 -2.12
CA MET A 88 -1.08 -4.90 -0.67
C MET A 88 -1.62 -6.08 0.13
N ARG A 89 -2.65 -6.76 -0.38
CA ARG A 89 -3.19 -7.97 0.24
C ARG A 89 -2.18 -9.12 0.23
N ASP A 90 -1.46 -9.29 -0.86
CA ASP A 90 -0.45 -10.33 -0.97
C ASP A 90 0.70 -10.09 0.03
N LEU A 91 1.14 -8.83 0.19
CA LEU A 91 2.10 -8.43 1.21
C LEU A 91 1.61 -8.72 2.65
N ALA A 92 0.33 -8.47 2.94
CA ALA A 92 -0.26 -8.79 4.24
C ALA A 92 -0.26 -10.30 4.50
N ASN A 93 -0.64 -11.10 3.50
CA ASN A 93 -0.64 -12.57 3.60
C ASN A 93 0.77 -13.15 3.81
N GLU A 94 1.80 -12.46 3.34
CA GLU A 94 3.20 -12.81 3.57
C GLU A 94 3.73 -12.36 4.95
N GLY A 95 2.90 -11.70 5.74
CA GLY A 95 3.23 -11.27 7.10
C GLY A 95 3.94 -9.92 7.17
N MET A 96 3.87 -9.08 6.11
CA MET A 96 4.39 -7.72 6.17
C MET A 96 3.58 -6.89 7.15
N THR A 97 4.25 -6.30 8.13
CA THR A 97 3.61 -5.33 9.03
C THR A 97 3.30 -4.05 8.27
N MET A 98 2.03 -3.63 8.30
CA MET A 98 1.58 -2.46 7.57
C MET A 98 0.67 -1.58 8.42
N MET A 99 0.77 -0.26 8.21
CA MET A 99 -0.23 0.71 8.63
C MET A 99 -0.77 1.41 7.37
N CYS A 100 -2.08 1.41 7.20
CA CYS A 100 -2.71 1.97 6.02
C CYS A 100 -3.81 2.96 6.40
N VAL A 101 -3.69 4.20 5.93
CA VAL A 101 -4.79 5.16 5.93
C VAL A 101 -5.58 4.94 4.65
N THR A 102 -6.86 4.60 4.75
CA THR A 102 -7.69 4.26 3.60
C THR A 102 -9.18 4.42 3.92
N HIS A 103 -9.98 4.66 2.90
CA HIS A 103 -11.44 4.56 2.92
C HIS A 103 -11.95 3.28 2.22
N GLU A 104 -11.06 2.41 1.80
CA GLU A 104 -11.37 1.13 1.16
C GLU A 104 -11.80 0.08 2.21
N MET A 105 -13.04 0.17 2.72
CA MET A 105 -13.49 -0.70 3.83
C MET A 105 -13.59 -2.17 3.45
N ARG A 106 -13.84 -2.49 2.16
CA ARG A 106 -13.80 -3.88 1.68
C ARG A 106 -12.40 -4.49 1.73
N PHE A 107 -11.39 -3.68 1.46
CA PHE A 107 -9.98 -4.07 1.62
C PHE A 107 -9.64 -4.23 3.09
N ALA A 108 -9.95 -3.22 3.93
CA ALA A 108 -9.70 -3.26 5.37
C ALA A 108 -10.33 -4.50 6.03
N ARG A 109 -11.57 -4.84 5.69
CA ARG A 109 -12.25 -6.06 6.18
C ARG A 109 -11.49 -7.35 5.90
N ARG A 110 -10.80 -7.43 4.77
CA ARG A 110 -10.11 -8.66 4.33
C ARG A 110 -8.69 -8.80 4.83
N VAL A 111 -8.06 -7.69 5.18
CA VAL A 111 -6.60 -7.62 5.36
C VAL A 111 -6.20 -7.12 6.73
N ALA A 112 -6.99 -6.25 7.35
CA ALA A 112 -6.63 -5.64 8.61
C ALA A 112 -6.87 -6.60 9.80
N ASP A 113 -5.92 -6.62 10.73
CA ASP A 113 -6.13 -7.23 12.05
C ASP A 113 -6.85 -6.26 12.99
N ARG A 114 -6.69 -4.96 12.74
CA ARG A 114 -7.23 -3.88 13.58
C ARG A 114 -7.57 -2.66 12.74
N ILE A 115 -8.71 -2.06 13.03
CA ILE A 115 -9.16 -0.80 12.44
C ILE A 115 -9.20 0.26 13.54
N ILE A 116 -8.73 1.46 13.22
CA ILE A 116 -8.73 2.62 14.11
C ILE A 116 -9.37 3.79 13.38
N LEU A 117 -10.45 4.33 13.94
CA LEU A 117 -11.06 5.58 13.46
C LEU A 117 -10.49 6.75 14.24
N ILE A 118 -9.87 7.67 13.50
CA ILE A 118 -9.37 8.93 14.08
C ILE A 118 -10.37 10.03 13.74
N ALA A 119 -10.87 10.70 14.76
CA ALA A 119 -11.75 11.86 14.64
C ALA A 119 -11.51 12.80 15.82
N ASP A 120 -11.83 14.08 15.65
CA ASP A 120 -11.76 15.12 16.70
C ASP A 120 -10.41 15.15 17.45
N LYS A 121 -9.31 14.94 16.73
CA LYS A 121 -7.93 14.88 17.22
C LYS A 121 -7.63 13.73 18.18
N GLY A 122 -8.41 12.65 18.13
CA GLY A 122 -8.22 11.46 18.96
C GLY A 122 -8.70 10.19 18.28
N ILE A 123 -8.54 9.08 18.98
CA ILE A 123 -9.12 7.79 18.56
C ILE A 123 -10.57 7.79 18.98
N ALA A 124 -11.48 7.77 17.98
CA ALA A 124 -12.92 7.72 18.22
C ALA A 124 -13.40 6.28 18.47
N GLU A 125 -12.82 5.31 17.78
CA GLU A 125 -13.09 3.88 17.97
C GLU A 125 -11.95 3.05 17.44
N GLU A 126 -11.73 1.87 18.02
CA GLU A 126 -10.82 0.86 17.51
C GLU A 126 -11.36 -0.54 17.76
N GLY A 127 -11.04 -1.50 16.89
CA GLY A 127 -11.47 -2.88 17.05
C GLY A 127 -10.98 -3.77 15.90
N THR A 128 -11.38 -5.04 15.95
CA THR A 128 -11.22 -5.92 14.78
C THR A 128 -12.13 -5.45 13.65
N PRO A 129 -11.89 -5.86 12.40
CA PRO A 129 -12.77 -5.54 11.28
C PRO A 129 -14.24 -5.89 11.57
N GLU A 130 -14.53 -7.04 12.16
CA GLU A 130 -15.89 -7.46 12.50
C GLU A 130 -16.51 -6.55 13.56
N GLN A 131 -15.76 -6.20 14.59
CA GLN A 131 -16.24 -5.29 15.65
C GLN A 131 -16.56 -3.91 15.10
N PHE A 132 -15.63 -3.36 14.31
CA PHE A 132 -15.74 -2.01 13.79
C PHE A 132 -16.79 -1.88 12.69
N LEU A 133 -16.83 -2.81 11.73
CA LEU A 133 -17.68 -2.71 10.54
C LEU A 133 -19.10 -3.25 10.77
N ASP A 134 -19.26 -4.29 11.60
CA ASP A 134 -20.56 -4.94 11.79
C ASP A 134 -21.25 -4.51 13.08
N ASN A 135 -20.49 -4.03 14.08
CA ASN A 135 -21.03 -3.64 15.37
C ASN A 135 -20.35 -2.39 15.95
N PRO A 136 -20.31 -1.25 15.21
CA PRO A 136 -19.71 -0.02 15.68
C PRO A 136 -20.38 0.48 16.96
N GLN A 137 -19.58 0.90 17.94
CA GLN A 137 -20.08 1.33 19.24
C GLN A 137 -20.27 2.84 19.30
N SER A 138 -19.30 3.61 18.81
CA SER A 138 -19.36 5.06 18.86
C SER A 138 -20.34 5.64 17.82
N ALA A 139 -20.98 6.76 18.17
CA ALA A 139 -21.81 7.51 17.23
C ALA A 139 -21.00 7.92 15.98
N ARG A 140 -19.74 8.31 16.19
CA ARG A 140 -18.86 8.76 15.11
C ARG A 140 -18.55 7.64 14.11
N ALA A 141 -18.34 6.40 14.57
CA ALA A 141 -18.12 5.26 13.69
C ALA A 141 -19.39 4.91 12.90
N LYS A 142 -20.56 4.97 13.53
CA LYS A 142 -21.86 4.76 12.87
C LYS A 142 -22.10 5.78 11.77
N ASP A 143 -21.86 7.06 12.03
CA ASP A 143 -22.02 8.13 11.06
C ASP A 143 -21.03 7.97 9.89
N PHE A 144 -19.78 7.63 10.20
CA PHE A 144 -18.76 7.37 9.17
C PHE A 144 -19.14 6.22 8.25
N LEU A 145 -19.55 5.09 8.80
CA LEU A 145 -19.94 3.92 8.00
C LEU A 145 -21.20 4.19 7.18
N ALA A 146 -22.18 4.88 7.74
CA ALA A 146 -23.39 5.27 7.00
C ALA A 146 -23.07 6.15 5.80
N SER A 147 -22.09 7.07 5.90
CA SER A 147 -21.69 7.93 4.80
C SER A 147 -21.02 7.18 3.64
N LEU A 148 -20.44 6.01 3.90
CA LEU A 148 -19.80 5.17 2.86
C LEU A 148 -20.80 4.30 2.08
N ASP A 149 -22.00 4.08 2.62
CA ASP A 149 -23.05 3.31 1.96
C ASP A 149 -23.89 4.18 1.00
N GLU A 150 -23.71 5.51 1.03
CA GLU A 150 -24.43 6.48 0.18
C GLU A 150 -23.70 6.78 -1.14
N ASP A 151 -22.44 6.35 -1.34
CA ASP A 151 -21.62 6.52 -2.54
C ASP A 151 -21.50 5.20 -3.34
#